data_5a11af2f5655767a775579488b6f57c1
#
_entry.id   5a11af2f5655767a775579488b6f57c1
#
_cell.length_a   1.000
_cell.length_b   1.000
_cell.length_c   1.000
_cell.angle_alpha   90.00
_cell.angle_beta   90.00
_cell.angle_gamma   90.00
#
_symmetry.space_group_name_H-M   'P 1'
#
loop_
_entity.id
_entity.type
_entity.pdbx_description
1 polymer ?
#
loop_
_entity_poly.entity_id
_entity_poly.type
_entity_poly.pdbx_seq_one_letter_code
_entity_poly.pdbx_strand_id
1 'polypeptide(L)'
;AVDGGYGVLVDELVRRAGIRWAQVAIVQVCRAPHGWELVDDEGQRWQADAAVLAVPAPWLPRLIEGVAPRTAAAARRIEVASTALVALALPGGIPLPEQSGVLVASGERLRAKAITLSSRKWGRRGNVELVRLSYGRFGDSAETNAARSAGDEDLLEWASQDLATVFGVNVEPVDCHVHRWIDAMPQYGPGHPDLVTDLRAGLPQTLAVAGGYLDGIGVPACVAAATRAAASLVAARVAR
;
A
#
# COMPACT_ATOMS: atom_id res chain seq x y z
N ALA A 1 -8.18 -2.67 -15.21
CA ALA A 1 -6.73 -2.50 -15.37
C ALA A 1 -6.45 -1.20 -16.10
N VAL A 2 -5.28 -0.64 -15.91
CA VAL A 2 -4.77 0.52 -16.66
C VAL A 2 -3.69 -0.02 -17.59
N ASP A 3 -3.79 0.26 -18.89
CA ASP A 3 -2.75 -0.10 -19.85
C ASP A 3 -1.45 0.59 -19.49
N GLY A 4 -0.34 -0.14 -19.45
CA GLY A 4 0.94 0.35 -18.93
C GLY A 4 1.08 0.33 -17.41
N GLY A 5 0.03 -0.07 -16.66
CA GLY A 5 0.02 -0.15 -15.20
C GLY A 5 -0.38 1.15 -14.51
N TYR A 6 -0.44 1.11 -13.18
CA TYR A 6 -0.85 2.28 -12.38
C TYR A 6 0.19 3.41 -12.35
N GLY A 7 1.44 3.16 -12.75
CA GLY A 7 2.45 4.21 -12.94
C GLY A 7 1.96 5.30 -13.91
N VAL A 8 1.39 4.89 -15.04
CA VAL A 8 0.82 5.81 -16.04
C VAL A 8 -0.25 6.73 -15.44
N LEU A 9 -1.09 6.19 -14.54
CA LEU A 9 -2.10 7.00 -13.85
C LEU A 9 -1.44 8.03 -12.92
N VAL A 10 -0.42 7.63 -12.17
CA VAL A 10 0.29 8.52 -11.23
C VAL A 10 1.01 9.63 -12.01
N ASP A 11 1.74 9.27 -13.07
CA ASP A 11 2.46 10.22 -13.91
C ASP A 11 1.52 11.26 -14.53
N GLU A 12 0.35 10.82 -15.01
CA GLU A 12 -0.66 11.72 -15.58
C GLU A 12 -1.29 12.63 -14.52
N LEU A 13 -1.53 12.15 -13.31
CA LEU A 13 -2.01 12.97 -12.20
C LEU A 13 -0.99 14.05 -11.81
N VAL A 14 0.28 13.69 -11.69
CA VAL A 14 1.38 14.63 -11.39
C VAL A 14 1.48 15.70 -12.48
N ARG A 15 1.47 15.29 -13.74
CA ARG A 15 1.56 16.20 -14.89
C ARG A 15 0.38 17.18 -14.93
N ARG A 16 -0.86 16.70 -14.73
CA ARG A 16 -2.06 17.58 -14.74
C ARG A 16 -2.13 18.51 -13.56
N ALA A 17 -1.71 18.04 -12.39
CA ALA A 17 -1.74 18.86 -11.19
C ALA A 17 -0.64 19.94 -11.16
N GLY A 18 0.38 19.84 -12.01
CA GLY A 18 1.48 20.80 -12.07
C GLY A 18 2.25 20.88 -10.74
N ILE A 19 2.33 19.78 -9.99
CA ILE A 19 2.98 19.74 -8.68
C ILE A 19 4.50 19.81 -8.82
N ARG A 20 5.14 20.44 -7.84
CA ARG A 20 6.58 20.31 -7.63
C ARG A 20 6.85 19.03 -6.85
N TRP A 21 7.56 18.11 -7.47
CA TRP A 21 7.99 16.87 -6.84
C TRP A 21 9.33 17.08 -6.13
N ALA A 22 9.42 16.67 -4.84
CA ALA A 22 10.67 16.60 -4.09
C ALA A 22 10.86 15.16 -3.61
N GLN A 23 12.02 14.57 -3.91
CA GLN A 23 12.35 13.19 -3.56
C GLN A 23 13.03 13.14 -2.20
N VAL A 24 12.31 13.55 -1.17
CA VAL A 24 12.75 13.58 0.23
C VAL A 24 11.68 12.98 1.13
N ALA A 25 12.07 12.46 2.28
CA ALA A 25 11.13 11.93 3.27
C ALA A 25 10.86 13.00 4.35
N ILE A 26 9.59 13.35 4.57
CA ILE A 26 9.21 14.22 5.69
C ILE A 26 9.28 13.39 6.98
N VAL A 27 10.07 13.88 7.94
CA VAL A 27 10.29 13.22 9.24
C VAL A 27 9.60 13.93 10.40
N GLN A 28 9.18 15.18 10.21
CA GLN A 28 8.50 15.96 11.25
C GLN A 28 7.52 16.98 10.65
N VAL A 29 6.39 17.18 11.34
CA VAL A 29 5.41 18.22 11.05
C VAL A 29 5.26 19.09 12.29
N CYS A 30 5.51 20.39 12.14
CA CYS A 30 5.44 21.38 13.21
C CYS A 30 4.43 22.48 12.88
N ARG A 31 3.87 23.12 13.91
CA ARG A 31 3.12 24.36 13.71
C ARG A 31 4.10 25.51 13.45
N ALA A 32 3.74 26.35 12.48
CA ALA A 32 4.39 27.61 12.19
C ALA A 32 3.42 28.77 12.48
N PRO A 33 3.88 30.02 12.59
CA PRO A 33 3.03 31.19 12.82
C PRO A 33 1.89 31.32 11.77
N HIS A 34 2.16 30.91 10.55
CA HIS A 34 1.23 30.94 9.42
C HIS A 34 1.16 29.59 8.71
N GLY A 35 0.60 28.57 9.38
CA GLY A 35 0.44 27.24 8.77
C GLY A 35 1.34 26.17 9.38
N TRP A 36 2.13 25.51 8.53
CA TRP A 36 2.91 24.33 8.87
C TRP A 36 4.36 24.47 8.43
N GLU A 37 5.27 23.94 9.23
CA GLU A 37 6.65 23.68 8.87
C GLU A 37 6.85 22.16 8.82
N LEU A 38 7.30 21.67 7.67
CA LEU A 38 7.65 20.27 7.49
C LEU A 38 9.17 20.16 7.40
N VAL A 39 9.75 19.22 8.13
CA VAL A 39 11.19 18.95 8.11
C VAL A 39 11.41 17.63 7.40
N ASP A 40 12.33 17.61 6.45
CA ASP A 40 12.71 16.40 5.75
C ASP A 40 13.91 15.70 6.39
N ASP A 41 14.28 14.54 5.88
CA ASP A 41 15.38 13.70 6.33
C ASP A 41 16.77 14.30 6.06
N GLU A 42 16.86 15.34 5.22
CA GLU A 42 18.06 16.12 4.98
C GLU A 42 18.14 17.37 5.91
N GLY A 43 17.11 17.59 6.75
CA GLY A 43 17.00 18.73 7.65
C GLY A 43 16.51 20.02 6.99
N GLN A 44 16.08 19.96 5.72
CA GLN A 44 15.48 21.11 5.05
C GLN A 44 14.08 21.37 5.60
N ARG A 45 13.70 22.65 5.67
CA ARG A 45 12.41 23.13 6.18
C ARG A 45 11.54 23.65 5.05
N TRP A 46 10.33 23.17 4.99
CA TRP A 46 9.31 23.49 3.97
C TRP A 46 8.13 24.18 4.66
N GLN A 47 7.76 25.36 4.20
CA GLN A 47 6.61 26.10 4.73
C GLN A 47 5.37 25.82 3.88
N ALA A 48 4.22 25.64 4.53
CA ALA A 48 2.95 25.40 3.86
C ALA A 48 1.77 25.99 4.65
N ASP A 49 0.79 26.58 3.96
CA ASP A 49 -0.46 27.06 4.56
C ASP A 49 -1.34 25.91 5.08
N ALA A 50 -1.28 24.77 4.36
CA ALA A 50 -2.00 23.56 4.66
C ALA A 50 -1.21 22.33 4.21
N ALA A 51 -1.47 21.16 4.81
CA ALA A 51 -0.80 19.92 4.45
C ALA A 51 -1.78 18.73 4.39
N VAL A 52 -1.52 17.83 3.44
CA VAL A 52 -2.16 16.50 3.38
C VAL A 52 -1.10 15.45 3.65
N LEU A 53 -1.32 14.61 4.66
CA LEU A 53 -0.46 13.49 4.97
C LEU A 53 -1.02 12.22 4.32
N ALA A 54 -0.39 11.77 3.26
CA ALA A 54 -0.77 10.56 2.51
C ALA A 54 0.19 9.38 2.79
N VAL A 55 0.70 9.31 4.02
CA VAL A 55 1.62 8.27 4.49
C VAL A 55 0.85 7.04 4.98
N PRO A 56 1.46 5.84 5.01
CA PRO A 56 0.87 4.67 5.67
C PRO A 56 0.55 4.92 7.14
N ALA A 57 -0.51 4.28 7.67
CA ALA A 57 -0.99 4.50 9.03
C ALA A 57 0.08 4.41 10.13
N PRO A 58 1.05 3.46 10.11
CA PRO A 58 2.10 3.38 11.14
C PRO A 58 3.08 4.56 11.18
N TRP A 59 3.19 5.31 10.07
CA TRP A 59 4.07 6.48 10.01
C TRP A 59 3.40 7.75 10.54
N LEU A 60 2.07 7.81 10.46
CA LEU A 60 1.31 9.00 10.83
C LEU A 60 1.58 9.47 12.26
N PRO A 61 1.58 8.61 13.31
CA PRO A 61 1.84 9.04 14.69
C PRO A 61 3.18 9.75 14.86
N ARG A 62 4.22 9.26 14.20
CA ARG A 62 5.58 9.82 14.30
C ARG A 62 5.65 11.26 13.77
N LEU A 63 4.85 11.55 12.74
CA LEU A 63 4.84 12.87 12.10
C LEU A 63 4.05 13.91 12.89
N ILE A 64 2.93 13.49 13.54
CA ILE A 64 1.92 14.44 14.03
C ILE A 64 1.68 14.40 15.54
N GLU A 65 2.39 13.58 16.31
CA GLU A 65 2.14 13.45 17.75
C GLU A 65 2.23 14.81 18.48
N GLY A 66 3.18 15.64 18.10
CA GLY A 66 3.36 16.99 18.67
C GLY A 66 2.28 18.01 18.30
N VAL A 67 1.54 17.77 17.21
CA VAL A 67 0.57 18.76 16.68
C VAL A 67 -0.88 18.23 16.65
N ALA A 68 -1.08 16.92 16.65
CA ALA A 68 -2.38 16.27 16.65
C ALA A 68 -2.36 14.94 17.45
N PRO A 69 -2.15 14.99 18.79
CA PRO A 69 -1.94 13.80 19.61
C PRO A 69 -3.15 12.85 19.62
N ARG A 70 -4.38 13.35 19.52
CA ARG A 70 -5.58 12.51 19.41
C ARG A 70 -5.59 11.70 18.12
N THR A 71 -5.28 12.32 17.00
CA THR A 71 -5.15 11.65 15.70
C THR A 71 -4.02 10.62 15.73
N ALA A 72 -2.88 10.95 16.31
CA ALA A 72 -1.75 10.04 16.49
C ALA A 72 -2.15 8.80 17.31
N ALA A 73 -2.87 8.99 18.42
CA ALA A 73 -3.37 7.90 19.25
C ALA A 73 -4.38 7.00 18.49
N ALA A 74 -5.29 7.59 17.72
CA ALA A 74 -6.22 6.83 16.87
C ALA A 74 -5.47 6.05 15.78
N ALA A 75 -4.48 6.66 15.12
CA ALA A 75 -3.70 6.01 14.06
C ALA A 75 -2.92 4.78 14.57
N ARG A 76 -2.41 4.79 15.83
CA ARG A 76 -1.74 3.63 16.43
C ARG A 76 -2.66 2.41 16.61
N ARG A 77 -3.97 2.60 16.60
CA ARG A 77 -4.97 1.52 16.73
C ARG A 77 -5.30 0.87 15.39
N ILE A 78 -4.82 1.43 14.26
CA ILE A 78 -5.01 0.85 12.94
C ILE A 78 -4.07 -0.34 12.81
N GLU A 79 -4.63 -1.53 12.77
CA GLU A 79 -3.88 -2.75 12.55
C GLU A 79 -3.45 -2.85 11.08
N VAL A 80 -2.27 -3.41 10.87
CA VAL A 80 -1.69 -3.56 9.53
C VAL A 80 -1.07 -4.95 9.37
N ALA A 81 -1.05 -5.44 8.14
CA ALA A 81 -0.37 -6.66 7.76
C ALA A 81 0.81 -6.36 6.83
N SER A 82 1.85 -7.20 6.94
CA SER A 82 2.95 -7.23 5.98
C SER A 82 2.73 -8.33 4.95
N THR A 83 3.11 -8.08 3.71
CA THR A 83 2.99 -9.06 2.63
C THR A 83 4.20 -9.00 1.70
N ALA A 84 4.67 -10.15 1.24
CA ALA A 84 5.61 -10.25 0.13
C ALA A 84 4.87 -10.69 -1.13
N LEU A 85 5.23 -10.12 -2.25
CA LEU A 85 4.75 -10.49 -3.58
C LEU A 85 5.92 -11.04 -4.38
N VAL A 86 5.74 -12.23 -4.94
CA VAL A 86 6.66 -12.81 -5.90
C VAL A 86 5.97 -12.78 -7.26
N ALA A 87 6.53 -12.02 -8.19
CA ALA A 87 6.11 -11.99 -9.57
C ALA A 87 7.05 -12.87 -10.39
N LEU A 88 6.51 -13.75 -11.21
CA LEU A 88 7.25 -14.64 -12.09
C LEU A 88 6.78 -14.44 -13.52
N ALA A 89 7.74 -14.33 -14.45
CA ALA A 89 7.50 -14.49 -15.87
C ALA A 89 7.90 -15.92 -16.24
N LEU A 90 6.92 -16.75 -16.52
CA LEU A 90 7.12 -18.15 -16.93
C LEU A 90 7.14 -18.24 -18.45
N PRO A 91 7.78 -19.27 -19.05
CA PRO A 91 7.70 -19.50 -20.48
C PRO A 91 6.26 -19.59 -20.97
N GLY A 92 5.99 -19.12 -22.19
CA GLY A 92 4.67 -19.24 -22.80
C GLY A 92 4.31 -20.68 -23.13
N GLY A 93 3.01 -20.95 -23.22
CA GLY A 93 2.50 -22.28 -23.61
C GLY A 93 2.45 -23.31 -22.48
N ILE A 94 2.80 -22.93 -21.25
CA ILE A 94 2.59 -23.83 -20.10
C ILE A 94 1.08 -24.03 -19.83
N PRO A 95 0.69 -25.24 -19.39
CA PRO A 95 -0.71 -25.60 -19.18
C PRO A 95 -1.29 -25.02 -17.89
N LEU A 96 -1.33 -23.69 -17.79
CA LEU A 96 -2.04 -23.02 -16.71
C LEU A 96 -3.55 -22.98 -16.97
N PRO A 97 -4.38 -23.12 -15.93
CA PRO A 97 -5.82 -23.09 -16.08
C PRO A 97 -6.33 -21.69 -16.50
N GLU A 98 -7.57 -21.65 -17.03
CA GLU A 98 -8.17 -20.39 -17.50
C GLU A 98 -8.65 -19.45 -16.39
N GLN A 99 -8.68 -19.92 -15.13
CA GLN A 99 -9.07 -19.10 -13.99
C GLN A 99 -8.10 -17.93 -13.77
N SER A 100 -8.56 -16.89 -13.09
CA SER A 100 -7.75 -15.72 -12.75
C SER A 100 -6.75 -15.98 -11.61
N GLY A 101 -6.87 -17.10 -10.89
CA GLY A 101 -5.98 -17.49 -9.81
C GLY A 101 -6.67 -18.34 -8.74
N VAL A 102 -5.95 -18.54 -7.64
CA VAL A 102 -6.35 -19.35 -6.49
C VAL A 102 -6.18 -18.54 -5.21
N LEU A 103 -7.17 -18.59 -4.33
CA LEU A 103 -7.04 -18.16 -2.94
C LEU A 103 -6.85 -19.42 -2.07
N VAL A 104 -5.83 -19.39 -1.23
CA VAL A 104 -5.47 -20.51 -0.37
C VAL A 104 -6.16 -20.34 0.97
N ALA A 105 -6.97 -21.33 1.36
CA ALA A 105 -7.65 -21.33 2.65
C ALA A 105 -6.66 -21.37 3.82
N SER A 106 -7.07 -20.85 4.96
CA SER A 106 -6.27 -20.94 6.18
C SER A 106 -6.17 -22.41 6.62
N GLY A 107 -4.96 -22.85 6.98
CA GLY A 107 -4.70 -24.23 7.40
C GLY A 107 -4.24 -25.17 6.27
N GLU A 108 -4.25 -24.71 5.02
CA GLU A 108 -3.66 -25.47 3.91
C GLU A 108 -2.12 -25.49 4.00
N ARG A 109 -1.51 -26.51 3.40
CA ARG A 109 -0.04 -26.73 3.46
C ARG A 109 0.75 -25.86 2.48
N LEU A 110 0.10 -24.92 1.79
CA LEU A 110 0.75 -23.97 0.89
C LEU A 110 1.24 -22.75 1.66
N ARG A 111 2.41 -22.25 1.29
CA ARG A 111 2.97 -21.04 1.89
C ARG A 111 2.34 -19.77 1.33
N ALA A 112 2.02 -19.75 0.03
CA ALA A 112 1.30 -18.66 -0.58
C ALA A 112 -0.14 -18.57 -0.03
N LYS A 113 -0.61 -17.35 0.22
CA LYS A 113 -2.03 -17.08 0.55
C LYS A 113 -2.89 -16.90 -0.68
N ALA A 114 -2.28 -16.55 -1.81
CA ALA A 114 -2.95 -16.39 -3.08
C ALA A 114 -1.96 -16.54 -4.24
N ILE A 115 -2.43 -17.12 -5.33
CA ILE A 115 -1.74 -17.21 -6.62
C ILE A 115 -2.62 -16.52 -7.66
N THR A 116 -2.12 -15.46 -8.28
CA THR A 116 -2.84 -14.75 -9.36
C THR A 116 -2.20 -15.10 -10.69
N LEU A 117 -2.99 -15.67 -11.61
CA LEU A 117 -2.59 -15.88 -12.99
C LEU A 117 -2.81 -14.58 -13.77
N SER A 118 -1.81 -13.68 -13.69
CA SER A 118 -1.95 -12.30 -14.13
C SER A 118 -2.22 -12.17 -15.62
N SER A 119 -1.61 -13.03 -16.46
CA SER A 119 -1.88 -13.07 -17.90
C SER A 119 -3.34 -13.42 -18.17
N ARG A 120 -3.92 -14.41 -17.45
CA ARG A 120 -5.35 -14.79 -17.58
C ARG A 120 -6.27 -13.69 -17.08
N LYS A 121 -5.98 -13.19 -15.88
CA LYS A 121 -6.80 -12.15 -15.22
C LYS A 121 -6.96 -10.89 -16.05
N TRP A 122 -5.91 -10.50 -16.77
CA TRP A 122 -5.87 -9.23 -17.51
C TRP A 122 -5.91 -9.39 -19.03
N GLY A 123 -6.15 -10.63 -19.51
CA GLY A 123 -6.23 -10.92 -20.94
C GLY A 123 -4.93 -10.63 -21.72
N ARG A 124 -3.80 -10.61 -21.05
CA ARG A 124 -2.49 -10.39 -21.68
C ARG A 124 -2.04 -11.68 -22.36
N ARG A 125 -1.84 -11.64 -23.66
CA ARG A 125 -1.27 -12.72 -24.44
C ARG A 125 0.12 -12.32 -24.91
N GLY A 126 1.09 -13.20 -24.74
CA GLY A 126 2.49 -12.96 -25.12
C GLY A 126 3.32 -14.24 -25.01
N ASN A 127 4.63 -14.09 -25.19
CA ASN A 127 5.56 -15.23 -25.12
C ASN A 127 5.88 -15.66 -23.68
N VAL A 128 5.28 -15.00 -22.69
CA VAL A 128 5.44 -15.30 -21.25
C VAL A 128 4.10 -15.32 -20.54
N GLU A 129 3.97 -16.17 -19.54
CA GLU A 129 2.86 -16.19 -18.60
C GLU A 129 3.26 -15.47 -17.30
N LEU A 130 2.54 -14.41 -16.97
CA LEU A 130 2.78 -13.66 -15.75
C LEU A 130 1.96 -14.24 -14.60
N VAL A 131 2.64 -14.64 -13.54
CA VAL A 131 2.05 -15.18 -12.32
C VAL A 131 2.54 -14.36 -11.13
N ARG A 132 1.67 -14.16 -10.14
CA ARG A 132 2.03 -13.47 -8.90
C ARG A 132 1.56 -14.28 -7.69
N LEU A 133 2.48 -14.60 -6.80
CA LEU A 133 2.20 -15.25 -5.54
C LEU A 133 2.28 -14.22 -4.40
N SER A 134 1.46 -14.40 -3.37
CA SER A 134 1.40 -13.50 -2.21
C SER A 134 1.63 -14.29 -0.93
N TYR A 135 2.55 -13.81 -0.08
CA TYR A 135 2.97 -14.42 1.18
C TYR A 135 2.74 -13.47 2.36
N GLY A 136 2.65 -14.02 3.57
CA GLY A 136 2.38 -13.28 4.80
C GLY A 136 0.89 -13.01 5.01
N ARG A 137 0.37 -13.36 6.19
CA ARG A 137 -1.02 -13.21 6.59
C ARG A 137 -1.13 -12.20 7.74
N PHE A 138 -2.30 -11.63 7.91
CA PHE A 138 -2.62 -10.88 9.12
C PHE A 138 -2.64 -11.85 10.31
N GLY A 139 -2.04 -11.42 11.43
CA GLY A 139 -1.89 -12.26 12.62
C GLY A 139 -0.60 -13.09 12.68
N ASP A 140 0.16 -13.20 11.57
CA ASP A 140 1.48 -13.80 11.63
C ASP A 140 2.41 -12.96 12.53
N SER A 141 3.23 -13.60 13.38
CA SER A 141 4.27 -12.89 14.14
C SER A 141 5.39 -12.38 13.22
N ALA A 142 6.28 -11.55 13.75
CA ALA A 142 7.42 -11.05 12.96
C ALA A 142 8.30 -12.20 12.45
N GLU A 143 8.44 -13.27 13.24
CA GLU A 143 9.24 -14.45 12.91
C GLU A 143 8.56 -15.39 11.92
N THR A 144 7.22 -15.47 11.95
CA THR A 144 6.45 -16.35 11.06
C THR A 144 5.95 -15.67 9.80
N ASN A 145 5.92 -14.32 9.78
CA ASN A 145 5.49 -13.59 8.60
C ASN A 145 6.56 -13.64 7.50
N ALA A 146 6.25 -14.35 6.43
CA ALA A 146 7.14 -14.55 5.29
C ALA A 146 7.70 -13.25 4.68
N ALA A 147 6.95 -12.14 4.73
CA ALA A 147 7.41 -10.86 4.23
C ALA A 147 8.55 -10.24 5.06
N ARG A 148 8.68 -10.67 6.33
CA ARG A 148 9.69 -10.17 7.27
C ARG A 148 10.85 -11.13 7.47
N SER A 149 10.57 -12.43 7.51
CA SER A 149 11.51 -13.47 7.93
C SER A 149 12.21 -14.19 6.77
N ALA A 150 11.58 -14.30 5.59
CA ALA A 150 12.14 -15.04 4.46
C ALA A 150 13.04 -14.18 3.58
N GLY A 151 14.13 -14.76 3.09
CA GLY A 151 14.97 -14.19 2.05
C GLY A 151 14.26 -14.16 0.67
N ASP A 152 14.83 -13.46 -0.31
CA ASP A 152 14.28 -13.47 -1.67
C ASP A 152 14.40 -14.84 -2.30
N GLU A 153 15.51 -15.53 -2.09
CA GLU A 153 15.76 -16.88 -2.59
C GLU A 153 14.73 -17.88 -2.02
N ASP A 154 14.46 -17.81 -0.71
CA ASP A 154 13.43 -18.66 -0.08
C ASP A 154 12.04 -18.41 -0.69
N LEU A 155 11.69 -17.15 -0.89
CA LEU A 155 10.38 -16.78 -1.48
C LEU A 155 10.24 -17.26 -2.92
N LEU A 156 11.32 -17.23 -3.70
CA LEU A 156 11.36 -17.74 -5.07
C LEU A 156 11.26 -19.26 -5.11
N GLU A 157 11.99 -19.95 -4.24
CA GLU A 157 11.90 -21.40 -4.09
C GLU A 157 10.48 -21.82 -3.69
N TRP A 158 9.88 -21.16 -2.70
CA TRP A 158 8.50 -21.43 -2.28
C TRP A 158 7.50 -21.17 -3.39
N ALA A 159 7.72 -20.14 -4.21
CA ALA A 159 6.84 -19.84 -5.33
C ALA A 159 6.86 -20.97 -6.37
N SER A 160 8.02 -21.50 -6.68
CA SER A 160 8.17 -22.65 -7.57
C SER A 160 7.51 -23.92 -7.02
N GLN A 161 7.72 -24.21 -5.72
CA GLN A 161 7.10 -25.34 -5.02
C GLN A 161 5.57 -25.25 -4.98
N ASP A 162 5.03 -24.06 -4.67
CA ASP A 162 3.58 -23.83 -4.63
C ASP A 162 2.94 -23.95 -6.02
N LEU A 163 3.60 -23.46 -7.08
CA LEU A 163 3.14 -23.62 -8.47
C LEU A 163 3.15 -25.09 -8.89
N ALA A 164 4.20 -25.83 -8.56
CA ALA A 164 4.28 -27.27 -8.83
C ALA A 164 3.15 -28.03 -8.10
N THR A 165 2.90 -27.67 -6.84
CA THR A 165 1.87 -28.32 -6.02
C THR A 165 0.45 -28.04 -6.53
N VAL A 166 0.16 -26.80 -6.91
CA VAL A 166 -1.22 -26.39 -7.27
C VAL A 166 -1.55 -26.69 -8.74
N PHE A 167 -0.60 -26.49 -9.63
CA PHE A 167 -0.84 -26.55 -11.07
C PHE A 167 -0.02 -27.62 -11.79
N GLY A 168 0.85 -28.35 -11.11
CA GLY A 168 1.79 -29.29 -11.75
C GLY A 168 2.84 -28.61 -12.62
N VAL A 169 3.04 -27.31 -12.45
CA VAL A 169 4.00 -26.52 -13.23
C VAL A 169 5.37 -26.58 -12.59
N ASN A 170 6.34 -27.14 -13.30
CA ASN A 170 7.73 -27.27 -12.85
C ASN A 170 8.65 -26.73 -13.96
N VAL A 171 8.75 -25.41 -14.04
CA VAL A 171 9.55 -24.69 -15.05
C VAL A 171 10.31 -23.57 -14.39
N GLU A 172 11.52 -23.33 -14.89
CA GLU A 172 12.32 -22.17 -14.49
C GLU A 172 11.67 -20.87 -15.01
N PRO A 173 11.51 -19.84 -14.19
CA PRO A 173 11.03 -18.54 -14.64
C PRO A 173 12.09 -17.88 -15.55
N VAL A 174 11.64 -17.20 -16.60
CA VAL A 174 12.51 -16.36 -17.48
C VAL A 174 12.93 -15.08 -16.79
N ASP A 175 12.10 -14.61 -15.85
CA ASP A 175 12.35 -13.42 -15.02
C ASP A 175 11.55 -13.50 -13.74
N CYS A 176 12.02 -12.85 -12.68
CA CYS A 176 11.38 -12.84 -11.40
C CYS A 176 11.59 -11.51 -10.65
N HIS A 177 10.65 -11.16 -9.79
CA HIS A 177 10.76 -9.99 -8.93
C HIS A 177 10.09 -10.24 -7.59
N VAL A 178 10.77 -9.89 -6.50
CA VAL A 178 10.24 -9.93 -5.15
C VAL A 178 10.01 -8.51 -4.64
N HIS A 179 8.82 -8.23 -4.13
CA HIS A 179 8.49 -6.95 -3.52
C HIS A 179 7.84 -7.15 -2.15
N ARG A 180 8.30 -6.37 -1.16
CA ARG A 180 7.77 -6.42 0.21
C ARG A 180 6.99 -5.17 0.56
N TRP A 181 5.81 -5.38 1.09
CA TRP A 181 4.94 -4.35 1.67
C TRP A 181 4.90 -4.55 3.18
N ILE A 182 5.86 -3.94 3.88
CA ILE A 182 5.96 -4.05 5.33
C ILE A 182 5.00 -3.07 5.99
N ASP A 183 4.11 -3.59 6.87
CA ASP A 183 3.10 -2.81 7.59
C ASP A 183 2.24 -1.89 6.69
N ALA A 184 2.02 -2.32 5.45
CA ALA A 184 1.40 -1.47 4.43
C ALA A 184 -0.06 -1.82 4.14
N MET A 185 -0.54 -2.98 4.58
CA MET A 185 -1.90 -3.44 4.32
C MET A 185 -2.80 -3.21 5.55
N PRO A 186 -3.58 -2.12 5.58
CA PRO A 186 -4.47 -1.85 6.72
C PRO A 186 -5.58 -2.89 6.83
N GLN A 187 -5.95 -3.21 8.06
CA GLN A 187 -7.01 -4.15 8.40
C GLN A 187 -8.23 -3.40 8.93
N TYR A 188 -9.41 -3.77 8.44
CA TYR A 188 -10.67 -3.16 8.82
C TYR A 188 -11.42 -4.10 9.77
N GLY A 189 -11.10 -4.02 11.06
CA GLY A 189 -11.79 -4.75 12.10
C GLY A 189 -13.12 -4.10 12.52
N PRO A 190 -13.86 -4.72 13.45
CA PRO A 190 -15.02 -4.11 14.08
C PRO A 190 -14.68 -2.76 14.70
N GLY A 191 -15.53 -1.73 14.49
CA GLY A 191 -15.31 -0.37 14.99
C GLY A 191 -14.35 0.49 14.17
N HIS A 192 -13.86 0.01 13.02
CA HIS A 192 -12.97 0.80 12.15
C HIS A 192 -13.58 2.14 11.69
N PRO A 193 -14.87 2.26 11.34
CA PRO A 193 -15.49 3.55 10.99
C PRO A 193 -15.44 4.58 12.14
N ASP A 194 -15.64 4.13 13.38
CA ASP A 194 -15.57 5.00 14.56
C ASP A 194 -14.12 5.46 14.79
N LEU A 195 -13.16 4.55 14.62
CA LEU A 195 -11.73 4.86 14.70
C LEU A 195 -11.32 5.90 13.67
N VAL A 196 -11.80 5.80 12.42
CA VAL A 196 -11.54 6.79 11.36
C VAL A 196 -12.20 8.14 11.70
N THR A 197 -13.37 8.13 12.31
CA THR A 197 -14.05 9.34 12.79
C THR A 197 -13.23 10.02 13.89
N ASP A 198 -12.76 9.28 14.88
CA ASP A 198 -11.87 9.78 15.94
C ASP A 198 -10.56 10.36 15.38
N LEU A 199 -9.97 9.68 14.41
CA LEU A 199 -8.75 10.10 13.75
C LEU A 199 -8.94 11.45 13.04
N ARG A 200 -10.05 11.62 12.32
CA ARG A 200 -10.37 12.87 11.63
C ARG A 200 -10.72 14.01 12.59
N ALA A 201 -11.45 13.71 13.66
CA ALA A 201 -11.85 14.71 14.65
C ALA A 201 -10.69 15.33 15.43
N GLY A 202 -9.53 14.65 15.50
CA GLY A 202 -8.33 15.15 16.15
C GLY A 202 -7.46 16.06 15.27
N LEU A 203 -7.77 16.20 13.97
CA LEU A 203 -6.96 16.99 13.04
C LEU A 203 -7.22 18.50 13.16
N PRO A 204 -6.19 19.34 13.14
CA PRO A 204 -6.34 20.78 12.93
C PRO A 204 -6.93 21.09 11.54
N GLN A 205 -7.66 22.20 11.42
CA GLN A 205 -8.40 22.57 10.19
C GLN A 205 -7.57 22.60 8.90
N THR A 206 -6.27 22.92 8.98
CA THR A 206 -5.37 23.01 7.82
C THR A 206 -4.44 21.82 7.68
N LEU A 207 -4.72 20.73 8.40
CA LEU A 207 -4.03 19.44 8.29
C LEU A 207 -5.06 18.36 7.93
N ALA A 208 -4.82 17.63 6.88
CA ALA A 208 -5.68 16.54 6.46
C ALA A 208 -4.89 15.25 6.25
N VAL A 209 -5.57 14.11 6.27
CA VAL A 209 -5.00 12.80 5.99
C VAL A 209 -5.72 12.15 4.81
N ALA A 210 -4.97 11.39 4.02
CA ALA A 210 -5.50 10.57 2.94
C ALA A 210 -4.76 9.22 2.94
N GLY A 211 -5.44 8.17 2.50
CA GLY A 211 -4.80 6.85 2.40
C GLY A 211 -5.78 5.70 2.48
N GLY A 212 -5.30 4.52 2.11
CA GLY A 212 -6.06 3.29 2.09
C GLY A 212 -6.50 2.80 3.46
N TYR A 213 -6.00 3.35 4.54
CA TYR A 213 -6.38 2.99 5.91
C TYR A 213 -7.65 3.70 6.44
N LEU A 214 -8.24 4.57 5.64
CA LEU A 214 -9.44 5.33 6.04
C LEU A 214 -10.74 4.60 5.65
N ASP A 215 -11.06 4.59 4.36
CA ASP A 215 -12.37 4.15 3.87
C ASP A 215 -12.28 3.02 2.85
N GLY A 216 -11.10 2.47 2.61
CA GLY A 216 -10.87 1.36 1.69
C GLY A 216 -9.51 1.40 0.99
N ILE A 217 -8.94 0.21 0.70
CA ILE A 217 -7.63 0.05 0.06
C ILE A 217 -7.67 0.15 -1.47
N GLY A 218 -8.84 0.13 -2.08
CA GLY A 218 -8.97 0.21 -3.53
C GLY A 218 -8.66 1.61 -4.06
N VAL A 219 -8.12 1.71 -5.29
CA VAL A 219 -7.80 3.00 -5.92
C VAL A 219 -8.98 3.98 -5.91
N PRO A 220 -10.23 3.59 -6.22
CA PRO A 220 -11.37 4.50 -6.11
C PRO A 220 -11.59 5.05 -4.69
N ALA A 221 -11.41 4.23 -3.66
CA ALA A 221 -11.54 4.66 -2.26
C ALA A 221 -10.41 5.63 -1.86
N CYS A 222 -9.17 5.36 -2.31
CA CYS A 222 -8.04 6.27 -2.09
C CYS A 222 -8.27 7.63 -2.78
N VAL A 223 -8.77 7.65 -4.02
CA VAL A 223 -9.13 8.88 -4.73
C VAL A 223 -10.22 9.64 -3.98
N ALA A 224 -11.28 8.96 -3.53
CA ALA A 224 -12.34 9.59 -2.75
C ALA A 224 -11.83 10.18 -1.41
N ALA A 225 -10.92 9.47 -0.71
CA ALA A 225 -10.30 9.96 0.50
C ALA A 225 -9.43 11.21 0.24
N ALA A 226 -8.64 11.21 -0.84
CA ALA A 226 -7.84 12.35 -1.25
C ALA A 226 -8.70 13.56 -1.63
N THR A 227 -9.80 13.35 -2.35
CA THR A 227 -10.75 14.40 -2.72
C THR A 227 -11.38 15.05 -1.49
N ARG A 228 -11.80 14.23 -0.49
CA ARG A 228 -12.34 14.76 0.79
C ARG A 228 -11.28 15.55 1.56
N ALA A 229 -10.03 15.06 1.63
CA ALA A 229 -8.94 15.76 2.28
C ALA A 229 -8.68 17.13 1.64
N ALA A 230 -8.60 17.19 0.31
CA ALA A 230 -8.42 18.44 -0.42
C ALA A 230 -9.61 19.41 -0.21
N ALA A 231 -10.83 18.92 -0.29
CA ALA A 231 -12.04 19.73 -0.09
C ALA A 231 -12.09 20.35 1.32
N SER A 232 -11.70 19.61 2.36
CA SER A 232 -11.67 20.12 3.74
C SER A 232 -10.68 21.27 3.91
N LEU A 233 -9.51 21.19 3.26
CA LEU A 233 -8.50 22.25 3.31
C LEU A 233 -8.92 23.50 2.54
N VAL A 234 -9.57 23.35 1.39
CA VAL A 234 -10.11 24.47 0.62
C VAL A 234 -11.19 25.20 1.41
N ALA A 235 -12.12 24.47 2.04
CA ALA A 235 -13.15 25.06 2.90
C ALA A 235 -12.55 25.84 4.08
N ALA A 236 -11.52 25.27 4.74
CA ALA A 236 -10.82 25.94 5.84
C ALA A 236 -10.09 27.22 5.43
N ARG A 237 -9.66 27.32 4.16
CA ARG A 237 -9.02 28.54 3.63
C ARG A 237 -10.03 29.65 3.33
N VAL A 238 -11.23 29.30 2.86
CA VAL A 238 -12.28 30.28 2.54
C VAL A 238 -12.92 30.87 3.81
N ALA A 239 -12.87 30.14 4.93
CA ALA A 239 -13.43 30.57 6.22
C ALA A 239 -12.51 31.51 7.03
N ARG A 240 -11.34 31.88 6.50
CA ARG A 240 -10.38 32.84 7.08
C ARG A 240 -10.47 34.18 6.39
#